data_fe9d5abe82c43a8e2650c1af3dab8472
#
_entry.id   fe9d5abe82c43a8e2650c1af3dab8472
#
_cell.length_a   1.000
_cell.length_b   1.000
_cell.length_c   1.000
_cell.angle_alpha   90.00
_cell.angle_beta   90.00
_cell.angle_gamma   90.00
#
_symmetry.space_group_name_H-M   'P 1'
#
loop_
_entity.id
_entity.type
_entity.pdbx_description
1 polymer ?
#
loop_
_entity_poly.entity_id
_entity_poly.type
_entity_poly.pdbx_seq_one_letter_code
_entity_poly.pdbx_strand_id
1 'polypeptide(L)'
;MKKCVQGGYSFQLIRYFLGSLLLLCGTVIHAQDNVSAPLLSPEQAFTFSVESTKNNEARLHWTIQPNYYLYQHKFEVQQGNKAVALNLPKAVDQYDENFGHTQVYYQQVEFSIATQASQHYRVSWQGCAKDRICYPPQNIEFQTDADGLVSMENTGLKKKKRFL
;
A
#
# COMPACT_ATOMS: atom_id res chain seq x y z
N MET A 1 68.28 -39.29 -54.49
CA MET A 1 68.38 -38.10 -53.70
C MET A 1 66.98 -37.41 -53.68
N LYS A 2 66.15 -37.60 -52.68
CA LYS A 2 64.85 -36.93 -52.58
C LYS A 2 64.84 -36.08 -51.30
N LYS A 3 64.76 -34.76 -51.48
CA LYS A 3 64.68 -33.81 -50.38
C LYS A 3 63.20 -33.72 -49.89
N CYS A 4 63.00 -34.03 -48.62
CA CYS A 4 61.79 -33.72 -47.93
C CYS A 4 61.72 -32.21 -47.62
N VAL A 5 60.67 -31.56 -48.07
CA VAL A 5 60.31 -30.21 -47.63
C VAL A 5 59.35 -30.32 -46.47
N GLN A 6 59.79 -29.91 -45.27
CA GLN A 6 58.98 -29.79 -44.11
C GLN A 6 58.31 -28.42 -44.16
N GLY A 7 56.99 -28.42 -44.33
CA GLY A 7 56.14 -27.22 -44.15
C GLY A 7 55.79 -27.02 -42.69
N GLY A 8 56.53 -26.18 -42.01
CA GLY A 8 56.21 -25.73 -40.67
C GLY A 8 55.05 -24.73 -40.65
N TYR A 9 53.86 -25.17 -40.49
CA TYR A 9 52.76 -24.24 -40.21
C TYR A 9 52.81 -23.81 -38.72
N SER A 10 53.03 -22.51 -38.57
CA SER A 10 53.27 -21.88 -37.30
C SER A 10 52.06 -22.06 -36.36
N PHE A 11 52.27 -22.78 -35.26
CA PHE A 11 51.35 -22.99 -34.17
C PHE A 11 50.91 -21.69 -33.47
N GLN A 12 51.48 -20.57 -33.86
CA GLN A 12 51.21 -19.26 -33.30
C GLN A 12 49.86 -18.68 -33.74
N LEU A 13 49.39 -18.97 -34.96
CA LEU A 13 48.14 -18.38 -35.48
C LEU A 13 46.88 -18.98 -34.87
N ILE A 14 46.94 -20.23 -34.39
CA ILE A 14 45.79 -20.92 -33.76
C ILE A 14 45.48 -20.33 -32.35
N ARG A 15 46.51 -19.84 -31.65
CA ARG A 15 46.34 -19.25 -30.32
C ARG A 15 45.61 -17.92 -30.35
N TYR A 16 45.70 -17.15 -31.40
CA TYR A 16 44.99 -15.85 -31.55
C TYR A 16 43.51 -16.04 -31.96
N PHE A 17 43.19 -17.13 -32.66
CA PHE A 17 41.79 -17.44 -33.02
C PHE A 17 40.98 -17.96 -31.87
N LEU A 18 41.59 -18.73 -30.95
CA LEU A 18 40.86 -19.16 -29.73
C LEU A 18 40.69 -18.06 -28.69
N GLY A 19 41.61 -17.07 -28.66
CA GLY A 19 41.50 -15.93 -27.73
C GLY A 19 40.42 -14.92 -28.12
N SER A 20 40.14 -14.78 -29.41
CA SER A 20 39.15 -13.81 -29.92
C SER A 20 37.70 -14.28 -29.75
N LEU A 21 37.44 -15.59 -29.60
CA LEU A 21 36.10 -16.14 -29.47
C LEU A 21 35.57 -16.05 -28.02
N LEU A 22 36.46 -15.83 -27.05
CA LEU A 22 36.05 -15.73 -25.63
C LEU A 22 35.68 -14.32 -25.19
N LEU A 23 35.88 -13.29 -26.02
CA LEU A 23 35.55 -11.90 -25.68
C LEU A 23 34.18 -11.43 -26.16
N LEU A 24 33.39 -12.30 -26.79
CA LEU A 24 31.99 -12.05 -27.19
C LEU A 24 30.97 -12.60 -26.25
N CYS A 25 31.38 -12.95 -24.99
CA CYS A 25 30.39 -13.20 -23.92
C CYS A 25 29.80 -11.87 -23.54
N GLY A 26 28.81 -11.44 -24.32
CA GLY A 26 28.11 -10.19 -24.20
C GLY A 26 27.54 -10.06 -22.79
N THR A 27 27.90 -9.00 -22.12
CA THR A 27 27.19 -8.54 -20.93
C THR A 27 25.74 -8.30 -21.31
N VAL A 28 24.86 -9.28 -20.98
CA VAL A 28 23.44 -9.06 -21.00
C VAL A 28 23.17 -8.05 -19.89
N ILE A 29 23.16 -6.78 -20.25
CA ILE A 29 22.66 -5.72 -19.38
C ILE A 29 21.17 -5.99 -19.26
N HIS A 30 20.77 -6.63 -18.16
CA HIS A 30 19.37 -6.64 -17.75
C HIS A 30 19.06 -5.20 -17.37
N ALA A 31 18.47 -4.45 -18.29
CA ALA A 31 17.73 -3.25 -17.95
C ALA A 31 16.61 -3.73 -17.02
N GLN A 32 16.78 -3.54 -15.71
CA GLN A 32 15.68 -3.63 -14.78
C GLN A 32 14.82 -2.41 -15.07
N ASP A 33 13.79 -2.60 -15.89
CA ASP A 33 12.69 -1.66 -15.96
C ASP A 33 12.12 -1.56 -14.54
N ASN A 34 12.46 -0.50 -13.83
CA ASN A 34 11.80 -0.09 -12.61
C ASN A 34 10.39 0.37 -12.99
N VAL A 35 9.55 -0.57 -13.40
CA VAL A 35 8.12 -0.35 -13.54
C VAL A 35 7.61 -0.17 -12.11
N SER A 36 7.51 1.08 -11.67
CA SER A 36 6.83 1.39 -10.42
C SER A 36 5.47 0.73 -10.43
N ALA A 37 5.19 -0.10 -9.45
CA ALA A 37 3.90 -0.77 -9.33
C ALA A 37 2.76 0.25 -9.53
N PRO A 38 1.67 -0.12 -10.22
CA PRO A 38 0.56 0.77 -10.46
C PRO A 38 0.03 1.31 -9.13
N LEU A 39 -0.40 2.58 -9.15
CA LEU A 39 -0.99 3.21 -7.98
C LEU A 39 -2.33 2.56 -7.68
N LEU A 40 -2.53 2.14 -6.43
CA LEU A 40 -3.81 1.58 -5.99
C LEU A 40 -4.87 2.68 -5.86
N SER A 41 -6.15 2.33 -6.00
CA SER A 41 -7.23 3.24 -5.61
C SER A 41 -7.24 3.44 -4.09
N PRO A 42 -7.83 4.53 -3.56
CA PRO A 42 -7.90 4.75 -2.12
C PRO A 42 -8.51 3.56 -1.34
N GLU A 43 -9.55 2.95 -1.89
CA GLU A 43 -10.25 1.82 -1.28
C GLU A 43 -9.40 0.54 -1.27
N GLN A 44 -8.50 0.40 -2.25
CA GLN A 44 -7.54 -0.70 -2.30
C GLN A 44 -6.34 -0.45 -1.39
N ALA A 45 -5.88 0.80 -1.32
CA ALA A 45 -4.75 1.20 -0.49
C ALA A 45 -5.09 1.16 1.00
N PHE A 46 -6.34 1.52 1.37
CA PHE A 46 -6.82 1.67 2.74
C PHE A 46 -8.15 0.94 2.92
N THR A 47 -8.08 -0.36 3.17
CA THR A 47 -9.31 -1.14 3.39
C THR A 47 -9.85 -0.89 4.79
N PHE A 48 -11.03 -0.31 4.88
CA PHE A 48 -11.72 0.00 6.13
C PHE A 48 -12.73 -1.08 6.49
N SER A 49 -12.84 -1.37 7.78
CA SER A 49 -13.93 -2.16 8.36
C SER A 49 -14.36 -1.59 9.70
N VAL A 50 -15.63 -1.81 10.04
CA VAL A 50 -16.20 -1.45 11.33
C VAL A 50 -17.05 -2.60 11.84
N GLU A 51 -16.91 -2.92 13.13
CA GLU A 51 -17.65 -3.98 13.79
C GLU A 51 -18.02 -3.57 15.21
N SER A 52 -19.13 -4.11 15.72
CA SER A 52 -19.48 -3.98 17.13
C SER A 52 -18.67 -4.98 17.94
N THR A 53 -18.01 -4.53 18.99
CA THR A 53 -17.30 -5.40 19.95
C THR A 53 -18.20 -5.78 21.12
N LYS A 54 -19.07 -4.87 21.52
CA LYS A 54 -20.10 -5.01 22.56
C LYS A 54 -21.14 -3.92 22.36
N ASN A 55 -22.19 -3.93 23.16
CA ASN A 55 -23.22 -2.88 23.12
C ASN A 55 -22.57 -1.50 23.35
N ASN A 56 -22.96 -0.52 22.52
CA ASN A 56 -22.47 0.85 22.57
C ASN A 56 -20.94 1.02 22.37
N GLU A 57 -20.31 0.08 21.64
CA GLU A 57 -18.91 0.22 21.25
C GLU A 57 -18.70 -0.36 19.84
N ALA A 58 -18.03 0.41 18.99
CA ALA A 58 -17.61 -0.02 17.66
C ALA A 58 -16.10 0.05 17.55
N ARG A 59 -15.52 -0.99 16.95
CA ARG A 59 -14.11 -1.06 16.56
C ARG A 59 -13.98 -0.67 15.11
N LEU A 60 -13.12 0.30 14.84
CA LEU A 60 -12.76 0.76 13.52
C LEU A 60 -11.38 0.23 13.20
N HIS A 61 -11.23 -0.36 12.03
CA HIS A 61 -9.97 -0.97 11.60
C HIS A 61 -9.66 -0.60 10.15
N TRP A 62 -8.39 -0.27 9.89
CA TRP A 62 -7.83 -0.07 8.54
C TRP A 62 -6.69 -1.04 8.31
N THR A 63 -6.74 -1.74 7.18
CA THR A 63 -5.58 -2.42 6.60
C THR A 63 -4.95 -1.50 5.57
N ILE A 64 -3.67 -1.21 5.72
CA ILE A 64 -2.91 -0.28 4.90
C ILE A 64 -1.93 -1.08 4.04
N GLN A 65 -1.99 -0.92 2.73
CA GLN A 65 -1.13 -1.66 1.81
C GLN A 65 0.35 -1.25 1.94
N PRO A 66 1.30 -2.13 1.60
CA PRO A 66 2.72 -1.78 1.60
C PRO A 66 3.00 -0.53 0.75
N ASN A 67 3.88 0.35 1.25
CA ASN A 67 4.20 1.66 0.68
C ASN A 67 3.08 2.70 0.74
N TYR A 68 2.10 2.50 1.62
CA TYR A 68 1.07 3.49 1.93
C TYR A 68 1.07 3.78 3.44
N TYR A 69 0.52 4.94 3.82
CA TYR A 69 0.35 5.33 5.22
C TYR A 69 -0.86 6.24 5.42
N LEU A 70 -1.38 6.25 6.65
CA LEU A 70 -2.47 7.13 7.08
C LEU A 70 -1.93 8.14 8.09
N TYR A 71 -2.37 9.40 7.97
CA TYR A 71 -2.02 10.45 8.93
C TYR A 71 -2.84 10.34 10.21
N GLN A 72 -2.21 10.35 11.38
CA GLN A 72 -2.90 10.32 12.67
C GLN A 72 -3.84 11.53 12.84
N HIS A 73 -3.37 12.74 12.52
CA HIS A 73 -4.12 13.98 12.69
C HIS A 73 -5.27 14.18 11.69
N LYS A 74 -5.44 13.24 10.73
CA LYS A 74 -6.50 13.26 9.73
C LYS A 74 -7.63 12.29 10.05
N PHE A 75 -7.54 11.55 11.16
CA PHE A 75 -8.67 10.75 11.62
C PHE A 75 -9.68 11.65 12.32
N GLU A 76 -10.91 11.54 11.89
CA GLU A 76 -12.06 12.22 12.48
C GLU A 76 -13.27 11.29 12.49
N VAL A 77 -14.01 11.29 13.60
CA VAL A 77 -15.31 10.63 13.68
C VAL A 77 -16.33 11.65 14.17
N GLN A 78 -17.44 11.71 13.45
CA GLN A 78 -18.59 12.55 13.79
C GLN A 78 -19.82 11.70 14.05
N GLN A 79 -20.56 12.03 15.10
CA GLN A 79 -21.91 11.54 15.37
C GLN A 79 -22.89 12.67 15.06
N GLY A 80 -23.58 12.58 13.93
CA GLY A 80 -24.32 13.71 13.41
C GLY A 80 -23.39 14.92 13.20
N ASN A 81 -23.60 16.00 13.95
CA ASN A 81 -22.77 17.21 13.89
C ASN A 81 -21.78 17.33 15.07
N LYS A 82 -21.62 16.30 15.88
CA LYS A 82 -20.71 16.30 17.04
C LYS A 82 -19.47 15.48 16.76
N ALA A 83 -18.30 16.05 17.02
CA ALA A 83 -17.05 15.30 16.97
C ALA A 83 -17.01 14.29 18.14
N VAL A 84 -16.57 13.07 17.82
CA VAL A 84 -16.31 12.00 18.79
C VAL A 84 -14.85 12.06 19.18
N ALA A 85 -14.56 12.06 20.49
CA ALA A 85 -13.18 12.01 20.96
C ALA A 85 -12.55 10.67 20.61
N LEU A 86 -11.35 10.70 20.01
CA LEU A 86 -10.63 9.52 19.59
C LEU A 86 -9.46 9.24 20.53
N ASN A 87 -9.33 7.99 20.95
CA ASN A 87 -8.15 7.48 21.65
C ASN A 87 -7.31 6.69 20.64
N LEU A 88 -6.49 7.39 19.88
CA LEU A 88 -5.69 6.79 18.82
C LEU A 88 -4.45 6.09 19.38
N PRO A 89 -4.05 4.93 18.81
CA PRO A 89 -2.85 4.22 19.21
C PRO A 89 -1.59 5.04 18.92
N LYS A 90 -0.46 4.59 19.46
CA LYS A 90 0.84 5.22 19.18
C LYS A 90 1.17 5.12 17.69
N ALA A 91 1.45 6.24 17.07
CA ALA A 91 1.86 6.35 15.69
C ALA A 91 3.40 6.42 15.55
N VAL A 92 3.89 6.37 14.32
CA VAL A 92 5.29 6.49 13.96
C VAL A 92 5.56 7.92 13.48
N ASP A 93 6.64 8.53 13.96
CA ASP A 93 7.09 9.84 13.47
C ASP A 93 7.68 9.66 12.07
N GLN A 94 7.26 10.50 11.13
CA GLN A 94 7.75 10.53 9.76
C GLN A 94 7.86 11.98 9.27
N TYR A 95 8.91 12.25 8.50
CA TYR A 95 8.98 13.48 7.72
C TYR A 95 8.17 13.29 6.42
N ASP A 96 7.27 14.21 6.16
CA ASP A 96 6.40 14.26 4.98
C ASP A 96 6.55 15.61 4.29
N GLU A 97 6.62 15.64 2.96
CA GLU A 97 6.86 16.87 2.19
C GLU A 97 5.71 17.89 2.32
N ASN A 98 4.47 17.43 2.60
CA ASN A 98 3.30 18.29 2.71
C ASN A 98 3.08 18.81 4.14
N PHE A 99 3.43 18.02 5.16
CA PHE A 99 3.12 18.31 6.57
C PHE A 99 4.35 18.39 7.48
N GLY A 100 5.57 18.20 6.94
CA GLY A 100 6.78 18.14 7.76
C GLY A 100 6.82 16.92 8.66
N HIS A 101 7.35 17.06 9.90
CA HIS A 101 7.29 16.00 10.91
C HIS A 101 5.85 15.74 11.33
N THR A 102 5.36 14.53 11.08
CA THR A 102 3.98 14.13 11.35
C THR A 102 3.91 12.70 11.85
N GLN A 103 2.79 12.35 12.49
CA GLN A 103 2.53 11.02 13.01
C GLN A 103 1.70 10.22 11.99
N VAL A 104 2.18 9.01 11.65
CA VAL A 104 1.54 8.17 10.64
C VAL A 104 1.37 6.72 11.12
N TYR A 105 0.46 6.01 10.46
CA TYR A 105 0.24 4.57 10.63
C TYR A 105 0.59 3.82 9.35
N TYR A 106 1.29 2.70 9.52
CA TYR A 106 1.60 1.73 8.47
C TYR A 106 0.93 0.40 8.75
N GLN A 107 0.75 -0.43 7.74
CA GLN A 107 0.21 -1.79 7.81
C GLN A 107 -1.23 -1.83 8.33
N GLN A 108 -1.47 -1.36 9.53
CA GLN A 108 -2.80 -1.31 10.13
C GLN A 108 -2.91 -0.25 11.22
N VAL A 109 -4.12 0.20 11.44
CA VAL A 109 -4.51 0.97 12.61
C VAL A 109 -5.90 0.54 13.07
N GLU A 110 -6.07 0.41 14.36
CA GLU A 110 -7.32 0.02 14.99
C GLU A 110 -7.56 0.84 16.24
N PHE A 111 -8.79 1.28 16.46
CA PHE A 111 -9.23 1.90 17.69
C PHE A 111 -10.74 1.74 17.86
N SER A 112 -11.21 1.86 19.10
CA SER A 112 -12.64 1.80 19.43
C SER A 112 -13.21 3.18 19.70
N ILE A 113 -14.50 3.32 19.41
CA ILE A 113 -15.30 4.49 19.78
C ILE A 113 -16.53 4.04 20.55
N ALA A 114 -16.99 4.88 21.49
CA ALA A 114 -18.31 4.70 22.08
C ALA A 114 -19.39 5.03 21.04
N THR A 115 -20.41 4.17 20.96
CA THR A 115 -21.57 4.37 20.10
C THR A 115 -22.83 4.58 20.92
N GLN A 116 -23.86 5.11 20.30
CA GLN A 116 -25.18 5.28 20.87
C GLN A 116 -26.21 4.63 19.94
N ALA A 117 -27.33 4.22 20.50
CA ALA A 117 -28.41 3.61 19.74
C ALA A 117 -29.00 4.56 18.69
N SER A 118 -29.33 4.01 17.54
CA SER A 118 -30.04 4.70 16.46
C SER A 118 -29.35 6.00 15.99
N GLN A 119 -28.02 5.97 15.86
CA GLN A 119 -27.23 7.13 15.46
C GLN A 119 -26.51 6.91 14.13
N HIS A 120 -26.20 8.02 13.47
CA HIS A 120 -25.37 8.06 12.26
C HIS A 120 -23.97 8.54 12.60
N TYR A 121 -22.99 7.84 12.07
CA TYR A 121 -21.57 8.14 12.23
C TYR A 121 -20.93 8.37 10.85
N ARG A 122 -20.08 9.40 10.76
CA ARG A 122 -19.19 9.64 9.64
C ARG A 122 -17.75 9.51 10.12
N VAL A 123 -16.98 8.67 9.43
CA VAL A 123 -15.56 8.48 9.69
C VAL A 123 -14.79 9.04 8.53
N SER A 124 -13.79 9.88 8.81
CA SER A 124 -12.92 10.49 7.80
C SER A 124 -11.46 10.18 8.09
N TRP A 125 -10.67 10.04 7.05
CA TRP A 125 -9.22 9.84 7.13
C TRP A 125 -8.55 10.32 5.85
N GLN A 126 -7.22 10.48 5.90
CA GLN A 126 -6.39 10.80 4.73
C GLN A 126 -5.08 10.04 4.80
N GLY A 127 -4.58 9.64 3.65
CA GLY A 127 -3.30 8.94 3.51
C GLY A 127 -2.64 9.17 2.17
N CYS A 128 -1.43 8.67 2.05
CA CYS A 128 -0.58 8.84 0.87
C CYS A 128 0.04 7.52 0.44
N ALA A 129 0.36 7.42 -0.84
CA ALA A 129 1.36 6.50 -1.37
C ALA A 129 2.73 7.13 -1.13
N LYS A 130 3.60 6.43 -0.41
CA LYS A 130 4.94 6.90 -0.03
C LYS A 130 5.73 7.35 -1.26
N ASP A 131 6.34 8.54 -1.17
CA ASP A 131 7.18 9.15 -2.22
C ASP A 131 6.47 9.30 -3.58
N ARG A 132 5.10 9.37 -3.58
CA ARG A 132 4.31 9.48 -4.81
C ARG A 132 3.21 10.53 -4.72
N ILE A 133 2.03 10.18 -4.19
CA ILE A 133 0.88 11.08 -4.10
C ILE A 133 0.15 10.96 -2.77
N CYS A 134 -0.50 12.03 -2.36
CA CYS A 134 -1.50 12.00 -1.29
C CYS A 134 -2.92 11.97 -1.89
N TYR A 135 -3.74 11.09 -1.34
CA TYR A 135 -5.15 10.99 -1.75
C TYR A 135 -5.96 12.13 -1.13
N PRO A 136 -7.05 12.55 -1.78
CA PRO A 136 -8.04 13.39 -1.12
C PRO A 136 -8.55 12.72 0.16
N PRO A 137 -9.06 13.49 1.14
CA PRO A 137 -9.71 12.91 2.31
C PRO A 137 -10.82 11.91 1.91
N GLN A 138 -10.79 10.74 2.52
CA GLN A 138 -11.79 9.69 2.37
C GLN A 138 -12.78 9.80 3.50
N ASN A 139 -14.02 9.37 3.27
CA ASN A 139 -15.03 9.25 4.32
C ASN A 139 -15.96 8.09 4.04
N ILE A 140 -16.53 7.55 5.11
CA ILE A 140 -17.56 6.52 5.08
C ILE A 140 -18.58 6.81 6.17
N GLU A 141 -19.80 6.37 5.95
CA GLU A 141 -20.88 6.49 6.93
C GLU A 141 -21.37 5.11 7.35
N PHE A 142 -21.67 4.95 8.64
CA PHE A 142 -22.33 3.79 9.18
C PHE A 142 -23.41 4.21 10.19
N GLN A 143 -24.31 3.30 10.50
CA GLN A 143 -25.39 3.53 11.46
C GLN A 143 -25.33 2.49 12.57
N THR A 144 -25.90 2.83 13.70
CA THR A 144 -26.17 1.88 14.78
C THR A 144 -27.68 1.59 14.88
N ASP A 145 -28.00 0.38 15.25
CA ASP A 145 -29.37 -0.04 15.54
C ASP A 145 -29.87 0.44 16.92
N ALA A 146 -31.03 -0.03 17.33
CA ALA A 146 -31.65 0.31 18.64
C ALA A 146 -30.83 -0.17 19.84
N ASP A 147 -29.95 -1.15 19.67
CA ASP A 147 -29.07 -1.68 20.71
C ASP A 147 -27.65 -1.03 20.67
N GLY A 148 -27.43 -0.07 19.76
CA GLY A 148 -26.16 0.61 19.60
C GLY A 148 -25.11 -0.22 18.83
N LEU A 149 -25.53 -1.32 18.19
CA LEU A 149 -24.67 -2.17 17.37
C LEU A 149 -24.57 -1.63 15.94
N VAL A 150 -23.41 -1.79 15.32
CA VAL A 150 -23.19 -1.38 13.93
C VAL A 150 -24.12 -2.16 13.00
N SER A 151 -24.97 -1.44 12.28
CA SER A 151 -25.83 -2.01 11.25
C SER A 151 -25.12 -1.99 9.90
N MET A 152 -24.95 -3.16 9.30
CA MET A 152 -24.28 -3.34 8.01
C MET A 152 -25.15 -2.91 6.81
N GLU A 153 -26.40 -2.53 7.01
CA GLU A 153 -27.36 -2.24 5.92
C GLU A 153 -27.01 -0.96 5.14
N ASN A 154 -26.18 -0.07 5.69
CA ASN A 154 -25.85 1.22 5.08
C ASN A 154 -24.36 1.58 5.01
N THR A 155 -23.46 0.64 5.25
CA THR A 155 -22.07 0.87 4.90
C THR A 155 -21.96 0.94 3.37
N GLY A 156 -21.55 2.09 2.82
CA GLY A 156 -21.51 2.40 1.37
C GLY A 156 -20.62 1.50 0.50
N LEU A 157 -20.28 0.32 0.98
CA LEU A 157 -19.68 -0.75 0.22
C LEU A 157 -20.76 -1.36 -0.68
N LYS A 158 -20.99 -0.77 -1.85
CA LYS A 158 -21.80 -1.38 -2.91
C LYS A 158 -21.30 -2.81 -3.14
N LYS A 159 -21.99 -3.77 -2.56
CA LYS A 159 -21.87 -5.20 -2.90
C LYS A 159 -22.13 -5.32 -4.39
N LYS A 160 -21.07 -5.44 -5.20
CA LYS A 160 -21.17 -5.72 -6.64
C LYS A 160 -21.92 -7.03 -6.77
N LYS A 161 -23.24 -6.97 -7.08
CA LYS A 161 -24.02 -8.15 -7.41
C LYS A 161 -23.31 -8.85 -8.58
N ARG A 162 -22.73 -10.03 -8.30
CA ARG A 162 -22.35 -10.98 -9.34
C ARG A 162 -23.64 -11.48 -9.95
N PHE A 163 -23.93 -11.05 -11.16
CA PHE A 163 -24.90 -11.76 -11.99
C PHE A 163 -24.22 -13.07 -12.45
N LEU A 164 -24.86 -14.19 -12.14
CA LEU A 164 -24.61 -15.50 -12.75
C LEU A 164 -25.12 -15.48 -14.19
#